data_b2500cc47d7f41016b357ee2dad70585
#
_entry.id   b2500cc47d7f41016b357ee2dad70585
#
_cell.length_a   1.000
_cell.length_b   1.000
_cell.length_c   1.000
_cell.angle_alpha   90.00
_cell.angle_beta   90.00
_cell.angle_gamma   90.00
#
_symmetry.space_group_name_H-M   'P 1'
#
loop_
_entity.id
_entity.type
_entity.pdbx_description
1 polymer ?
#
loop_
_entity_poly.entity_id
_entity_poly.type
_entity_poly.pdbx_seq_one_letter_code
_entity_poly.pdbx_strand_id
1 'polypeptide(L)'
;FCVCFSESEDQLSQWRGYAQNGKGLAIGFDKRILEELNLINEYNIAFGKVIYNDTEAYVQDIVQDNIEKFQCKSLVHVALELCQDYRLKFPFVKTLGFEEKKEWRGIVCSRIGNYNIPCSEQILFSKIKYRTSNDKLIPYIEMDFEKIKKNIVRKILIGPKAKVEI
;
A
#
# COMPACT_ATOMS: atom_id res chain seq x y z
N PHE A 1 -3.45 6.70 0.70
CA PHE A 1 -4.05 5.74 -0.22
C PHE A 1 -3.25 4.46 -0.22
N CYS A 2 -3.92 3.31 -0.30
CA CYS A 2 -3.30 2.00 -0.25
C CYS A 2 -3.90 1.09 -1.31
N VAL A 3 -3.05 0.34 -2.01
CA VAL A 3 -3.43 -0.78 -2.86
C VAL A 3 -2.75 -2.05 -2.33
N CYS A 4 -3.50 -3.15 -2.28
CA CYS A 4 -3.01 -4.41 -1.75
C CYS A 4 -2.94 -5.46 -2.85
N PHE A 5 -1.89 -6.27 -2.81
CA PHE A 5 -1.64 -7.41 -3.68
C PHE A 5 -1.42 -8.66 -2.82
N SER A 6 -1.57 -9.85 -3.39
CA SER A 6 -1.26 -11.12 -2.75
C SER A 6 -0.17 -11.87 -3.53
N GLU A 7 0.73 -12.57 -2.84
CA GLU A 7 1.68 -13.47 -3.51
C GLU A 7 0.99 -14.74 -4.02
N SER A 8 -0.17 -15.08 -3.46
CA SER A 8 -0.90 -16.29 -3.82
C SER A 8 -1.88 -16.02 -4.96
N GLU A 9 -1.75 -16.75 -6.06
CA GLU A 9 -2.57 -16.57 -7.26
C GLU A 9 -4.00 -17.10 -7.10
N ASP A 10 -4.15 -18.24 -6.40
CA ASP A 10 -5.41 -18.98 -6.32
C ASP A 10 -5.72 -19.34 -4.85
N GLN A 11 -6.12 -18.33 -4.10
CA GLN A 11 -6.44 -18.47 -2.68
C GLN A 11 -7.92 -18.29 -2.43
N LEU A 12 -8.55 -19.28 -1.78
CA LEU A 12 -10.00 -19.31 -1.56
C LEU A 12 -10.51 -18.09 -0.79
N SER A 13 -9.77 -17.64 0.23
CA SER A 13 -10.13 -16.45 1.01
C SER A 13 -10.12 -15.18 0.17
N GLN A 14 -9.20 -15.05 -0.80
CA GLN A 14 -9.14 -13.95 -1.74
C GLN A 14 -10.31 -13.98 -2.72
N TRP A 15 -10.63 -15.15 -3.29
CA TRP A 15 -11.79 -15.33 -4.15
C TRP A 15 -13.11 -14.98 -3.46
N ARG A 16 -13.24 -15.36 -2.19
CA ARG A 16 -14.43 -15.04 -1.39
C ARG A 16 -14.54 -13.57 -1.04
N GLY A 17 -13.44 -12.97 -0.59
CA GLY A 17 -13.45 -11.62 -0.06
C GLY A 17 -13.48 -10.51 -1.12
N TYR A 18 -12.81 -10.74 -2.27
CA TYR A 18 -12.53 -9.66 -3.23
C TYR A 18 -13.05 -9.92 -4.65
N ALA A 19 -13.41 -11.16 -4.99
CA ALA A 19 -13.80 -11.52 -6.34
C ALA A 19 -15.24 -12.10 -6.39
N GLN A 20 -16.17 -11.47 -5.70
CA GLN A 20 -17.59 -11.85 -5.68
C GLN A 20 -17.81 -13.35 -5.45
N ASN A 21 -17.13 -13.89 -4.43
CA ASN A 21 -17.20 -15.31 -4.09
C ASN A 21 -16.76 -16.24 -5.23
N GLY A 22 -15.74 -15.84 -5.98
CA GLY A 22 -15.14 -16.61 -7.07
C GLY A 22 -15.78 -16.40 -8.45
N LYS A 23 -16.61 -15.37 -8.62
CA LYS A 23 -17.18 -15.00 -9.93
C LYS A 23 -16.37 -13.94 -10.67
N GLY A 24 -15.41 -13.29 -10.00
CA GLY A 24 -14.61 -12.21 -10.55
C GLY A 24 -13.33 -12.71 -11.23
N LEU A 25 -12.39 -11.79 -11.35
CA LEU A 25 -11.07 -12.01 -11.96
C LEU A 25 -9.97 -11.74 -10.95
N ALA A 26 -8.80 -12.39 -11.12
CA ALA A 26 -7.56 -12.00 -10.50
C ALA A 26 -6.56 -11.56 -11.57
N ILE A 27 -5.86 -10.46 -11.33
CA ILE A 27 -4.88 -9.90 -12.26
C ILE A 27 -3.49 -10.05 -11.63
N GLY A 28 -2.62 -10.79 -12.30
CA GLY A 28 -1.23 -10.97 -11.90
C GLY A 28 -0.34 -9.88 -12.47
N PHE A 29 0.40 -9.20 -11.60
CA PHE A 29 1.36 -8.15 -11.95
C PHE A 29 2.80 -8.65 -11.85
N ASP A 30 3.71 -8.08 -12.65
CA ASP A 30 5.14 -8.34 -12.49
C ASP A 30 5.65 -7.60 -11.24
N LYS A 31 6.06 -8.37 -10.24
CA LYS A 31 6.56 -7.86 -8.97
C LYS A 31 7.74 -6.90 -9.14
N ARG A 32 8.70 -7.21 -10.02
CA ARG A 32 9.89 -6.38 -10.23
C ARG A 32 9.52 -5.00 -10.75
N ILE A 33 8.51 -4.92 -11.62
CA ILE A 33 8.02 -3.64 -12.12
C ILE A 33 7.30 -2.86 -11.01
N LEU A 34 6.55 -3.55 -10.14
CA LEU A 34 5.93 -2.91 -8.98
C LEU A 34 6.98 -2.39 -7.98
N GLU A 35 8.06 -3.12 -7.76
CA GLU A 35 9.18 -2.67 -6.91
C GLU A 35 9.91 -1.45 -7.50
N GLU A 36 10.00 -1.35 -8.83
CA GLU A 36 10.54 -0.16 -9.51
C GLU A 36 9.72 1.12 -9.23
N LEU A 37 8.44 1.00 -8.81
CA LEU A 37 7.61 2.15 -8.43
C LEU A 37 8.21 2.96 -7.27
N ASN A 38 8.95 2.31 -6.37
CA ASN A 38 9.64 3.00 -5.29
C ASN A 38 10.65 4.03 -5.78
N LEU A 39 11.13 3.87 -7.03
CA LEU A 39 12.12 4.75 -7.66
C LEU A 39 11.47 5.94 -8.36
N ILE A 40 10.14 5.92 -8.54
CA ILE A 40 9.41 6.97 -9.24
C ILE A 40 8.94 8.01 -8.24
N ASN A 41 9.65 9.12 -8.17
CA ASN A 41 9.36 10.20 -7.23
C ASN A 41 8.01 10.91 -7.47
N GLU A 42 7.40 10.75 -8.64
CA GLU A 42 6.17 11.48 -9.03
C GLU A 42 4.97 11.20 -8.11
N TYR A 43 4.88 9.99 -7.56
CA TYR A 43 3.74 9.57 -6.74
C TYR A 43 4.09 9.39 -5.26
N ASN A 44 5.36 9.47 -4.86
CA ASN A 44 5.81 9.14 -3.49
C ASN A 44 5.22 7.81 -3.00
N ILE A 45 5.33 6.77 -3.84
CA ILE A 45 4.81 5.45 -3.54
C ILE A 45 5.86 4.69 -2.73
N ALA A 46 5.45 4.11 -1.61
CA ALA A 46 6.20 3.07 -0.92
C ALA A 46 5.55 1.72 -1.25
N PHE A 47 6.29 0.83 -1.90
CA PHE A 47 5.83 -0.52 -2.22
C PHE A 47 6.66 -1.54 -1.44
N GLY A 48 6.00 -2.43 -0.71
CA GLY A 48 6.68 -3.40 0.13
C GLY A 48 5.79 -4.53 0.62
N LYS A 49 6.43 -5.54 1.20
CA LYS A 49 5.78 -6.70 1.80
C LYS A 49 5.22 -6.34 3.17
N VAL A 50 4.04 -6.88 3.46
CA VAL A 50 3.42 -6.76 4.79
C VAL A 50 4.17 -7.64 5.79
N ILE A 51 4.49 -7.05 6.92
CA ILE A 51 5.09 -7.72 8.08
C ILE A 51 3.93 -8.19 8.96
N TYR A 52 3.87 -9.49 9.19
CA TYR A 52 2.90 -10.09 10.10
C TYR A 52 3.54 -10.27 11.46
N ASN A 53 3.06 -9.54 12.44
CA ASN A 53 3.59 -9.56 13.80
C ASN A 53 2.48 -9.22 14.80
N ASP A 54 2.78 -9.38 16.08
CA ASP A 54 2.02 -8.74 17.13
C ASP A 54 2.15 -7.23 16.99
N THR A 55 1.03 -6.58 16.71
CA THR A 55 1.01 -5.14 16.45
C THR A 55 1.48 -4.34 17.66
N GLU A 56 1.19 -4.83 18.86
CA GLU A 56 1.55 -4.19 20.12
C GLU A 56 3.05 -4.25 20.37
N ALA A 57 3.65 -5.44 20.21
CA ALA A 57 5.10 -5.64 20.31
C ALA A 57 5.86 -4.80 19.28
N TYR A 58 5.38 -4.76 18.04
CA TYR A 58 6.00 -3.96 16.98
C TYR A 58 5.97 -2.45 17.27
N VAL A 59 4.88 -1.94 17.86
CA VAL A 59 4.80 -0.54 18.30
C VAL A 59 5.80 -0.26 19.41
N GLN A 60 5.91 -1.17 20.37
CA GLN A 60 6.86 -1.04 21.48
C GLN A 60 8.30 -1.00 20.98
N ASP A 61 8.66 -1.84 20.02
CA ASP A 61 10.00 -1.85 19.40
C ASP A 61 10.30 -0.51 18.72
N ILE A 62 9.35 0.02 17.93
CA ILE A 62 9.54 1.34 17.27
C ILE A 62 9.70 2.46 18.32
N VAL A 63 8.92 2.45 19.38
CA VAL A 63 9.01 3.45 20.45
C VAL A 63 10.36 3.32 21.16
N GLN A 64 10.79 2.11 21.49
CA GLN A 64 12.05 1.87 22.16
C GLN A 64 13.26 2.32 21.32
N ASP A 65 13.31 1.94 20.05
CA ASP A 65 14.34 2.37 19.09
C ASP A 65 14.44 3.90 18.98
N ASN A 66 13.32 4.58 19.11
CA ASN A 66 13.31 6.04 19.06
C ASN A 66 13.72 6.66 20.40
N ILE A 67 13.34 6.09 21.55
CA ILE A 67 13.77 6.55 22.87
C ILE A 67 15.29 6.53 22.98
N GLU A 68 15.97 5.51 22.47
CA GLU A 68 17.43 5.44 22.49
C GLU A 68 18.08 6.57 21.67
N LYS A 69 17.44 7.01 20.60
CA LYS A 69 17.88 8.16 19.78
C LYS A 69 17.59 9.52 20.45
N PHE A 70 16.73 9.57 21.46
CA PHE A 70 16.34 10.78 22.18
C PHE A 70 17.50 11.47 22.90
N GLN A 71 18.51 10.76 23.32
CA GLN A 71 19.60 11.30 24.14
C GLN A 71 20.43 12.37 23.39
N CYS A 72 20.28 12.47 22.06
CA CYS A 72 21.09 13.34 21.21
C CYS A 72 20.29 14.39 20.40
N LYS A 73 18.95 14.40 20.48
CA LYS A 73 18.10 15.24 19.61
C LYS A 73 17.05 16.04 20.39
N SER A 74 16.60 17.16 19.82
CA SER A 74 15.50 17.92 20.42
C SER A 74 14.18 17.14 20.36
N LEU A 75 13.29 17.36 21.32
CA LEU A 75 11.97 16.72 21.42
C LEU A 75 11.15 16.83 20.12
N VAL A 76 11.25 17.98 19.45
CA VAL A 76 10.57 18.24 18.18
C VAL A 76 11.09 17.35 17.06
N HIS A 77 12.40 17.15 16.98
CA HIS A 77 13.01 16.26 15.98
C HIS A 77 12.55 14.83 16.13
N VAL A 78 12.53 14.35 17.36
CA VAL A 78 12.10 12.99 17.64
C VAL A 78 10.61 12.78 17.38
N ALA A 79 9.77 13.74 17.76
CA ALA A 79 8.36 13.68 17.44
C ALA A 79 8.11 13.62 15.91
N LEU A 80 8.88 14.37 15.12
CA LEU A 80 8.78 14.34 13.66
C LEU A 80 9.26 12.99 13.08
N GLU A 81 10.35 12.42 13.59
CA GLU A 81 10.85 11.10 13.18
C GLU A 81 9.85 10.00 13.52
N LEU A 82 9.28 10.01 14.73
CA LEU A 82 8.20 9.10 15.12
C LEU A 82 7.00 9.20 14.18
N CYS A 83 6.56 10.41 13.86
CA CYS A 83 5.45 10.61 12.92
C CYS A 83 5.77 10.06 11.53
N GLN A 84 7.01 10.21 11.05
CA GLN A 84 7.45 9.67 9.76
C GLN A 84 7.51 8.14 9.80
N ASP A 85 8.10 7.54 10.82
CA ASP A 85 8.16 6.10 10.99
C ASP A 85 6.76 5.48 11.08
N TYR A 86 5.86 6.10 11.82
CA TYR A 86 4.47 5.67 11.91
C TYR A 86 3.77 5.66 10.55
N ARG A 87 3.95 6.70 9.76
CA ARG A 87 3.31 6.82 8.43
C ARG A 87 3.89 5.86 7.40
N LEU A 88 5.19 5.59 7.46
CA LEU A 88 5.89 4.77 6.47
C LEU A 88 5.89 3.28 6.84
N LYS A 89 5.98 2.93 8.12
CA LYS A 89 6.11 1.54 8.58
C LYS A 89 4.76 0.92 8.94
N PHE A 90 3.92 1.65 9.66
CA PHE A 90 2.64 1.12 10.17
C PHE A 90 1.70 0.57 9.10
N PRO A 91 1.58 1.19 7.92
CA PRO A 91 0.75 0.62 6.87
C PRO A 91 1.22 -0.74 6.36
N PHE A 92 2.46 -1.14 6.66
CA PHE A 92 3.01 -2.45 6.27
C PHE A 92 2.92 -3.49 7.39
N VAL A 93 2.29 -3.19 8.52
CA VAL A 93 2.12 -4.14 9.62
C VAL A 93 0.70 -4.67 9.65
N LYS A 94 0.56 -5.94 9.99
CA LYS A 94 -0.73 -6.62 10.14
C LYS A 94 -0.63 -7.75 11.16
N THR A 95 -1.75 -8.03 11.84
CA THR A 95 -1.81 -9.11 12.81
C THR A 95 -1.58 -10.48 12.16
N LEU A 96 -0.94 -11.40 12.89
CA LEU A 96 -0.60 -12.76 12.45
C LEU A 96 -1.77 -13.55 11.86
N GLY A 97 -2.99 -13.33 12.35
CA GLY A 97 -4.19 -14.02 11.84
C GLY A 97 -4.49 -13.81 10.35
N PHE A 98 -3.79 -12.89 9.69
CA PHE A 98 -3.93 -12.63 8.25
C PHE A 98 -2.71 -13.03 7.42
N GLU A 99 -1.74 -13.77 7.99
CA GLU A 99 -0.49 -14.13 7.33
C GLU A 99 -0.70 -14.97 6.08
N GLU A 100 -1.77 -15.76 6.01
CA GLU A 100 -2.14 -16.54 4.82
C GLU A 100 -2.24 -15.68 3.54
N LYS A 101 -2.54 -14.39 3.68
CA LYS A 101 -2.72 -13.47 2.54
C LYS A 101 -1.41 -13.13 1.83
N LYS A 102 -0.26 -13.28 2.50
CA LYS A 102 1.05 -12.94 1.95
C LYS A 102 1.01 -11.62 1.18
N GLU A 103 0.56 -10.58 1.89
CA GLU A 103 0.15 -9.32 1.27
C GLU A 103 1.36 -8.43 0.95
N TRP A 104 1.27 -7.74 -0.17
CA TRP A 104 2.13 -6.61 -0.52
C TRP A 104 1.28 -5.37 -0.61
N ARG A 105 1.84 -4.24 -0.28
CA ARG A 105 1.14 -2.95 -0.33
C ARG A 105 1.91 -1.93 -1.14
N GLY A 106 1.17 -1.18 -1.97
CA GLY A 106 1.61 0.08 -2.51
C GLY A 106 0.91 1.20 -1.77
N ILE A 107 1.68 2.08 -1.14
CA ILE A 107 1.14 3.15 -0.29
C ILE A 107 1.58 4.49 -0.83
N VAL A 108 0.62 5.37 -1.06
CA VAL A 108 0.85 6.77 -1.37
C VAL A 108 0.62 7.58 -0.11
N CYS A 109 1.71 8.11 0.45
CA CYS A 109 1.68 8.99 1.61
C CYS A 109 1.96 10.42 1.17
N SER A 110 1.21 11.40 1.70
CA SER A 110 1.64 12.78 1.67
C SER A 110 2.88 12.88 2.58
N ARG A 111 3.99 13.40 2.07
CA ARG A 111 5.13 13.71 2.94
C ARG A 111 4.70 14.82 3.89
N ILE A 112 4.75 14.57 5.20
CA ILE A 112 4.96 15.66 6.15
C ILE A 112 6.44 16.00 5.95
N GLY A 113 6.72 16.82 4.94
CA GLY A 113 8.06 17.19 4.60
C GLY A 113 8.38 18.55 5.14
N ASN A 114 9.64 18.81 5.38
CA ASN A 114 10.25 20.11 5.67
C ASN A 114 9.29 21.28 5.45
N TYR A 115 9.09 22.07 6.45
CA TYR A 115 8.22 23.28 6.52
C TYR A 115 8.41 24.28 5.36
N ASN A 116 9.30 23.98 4.40
CA ASN A 116 9.66 24.82 3.26
C ASN A 116 9.31 24.22 1.88
N ILE A 117 8.49 23.17 1.79
CA ILE A 117 8.05 22.63 0.49
C ILE A 117 6.54 22.87 0.31
N PRO A 118 6.13 23.99 -0.29
CA PRO A 118 4.70 24.29 -0.50
C PRO A 118 4.05 23.43 -1.59
N CYS A 119 4.80 22.60 -2.32
CA CYS A 119 4.35 22.08 -3.61
C CYS A 119 3.88 20.62 -3.61
N SER A 120 4.32 19.76 -2.68
CA SER A 120 4.04 18.32 -2.79
C SER A 120 2.63 17.91 -2.36
N GLU A 121 2.04 18.60 -1.39
CA GLU A 121 0.67 18.31 -0.96
C GLU A 121 -0.37 18.78 -1.99
N GLN A 122 -0.16 19.94 -2.61
CA GLN A 122 -1.05 20.42 -3.66
C GLN A 122 -1.06 19.48 -4.88
N ILE A 123 0.09 18.92 -5.26
CA ILE A 123 0.18 17.97 -6.38
C ILE A 123 -0.57 16.68 -6.04
N LEU A 124 -0.49 16.18 -4.80
CA LEU A 124 -1.21 14.99 -4.40
C LEU A 124 -2.73 15.23 -4.41
N PHE A 125 -3.19 16.32 -3.83
CA PHE A 125 -4.62 16.66 -3.81
C PHE A 125 -5.20 16.89 -5.21
N SER A 126 -4.43 17.44 -6.13
CA SER A 126 -4.86 17.62 -7.53
C SER A 126 -5.04 16.31 -8.29
N LYS A 127 -4.44 15.21 -7.80
CA LYS A 127 -4.54 13.86 -8.41
C LYS A 127 -5.66 13.02 -7.80
N ILE A 128 -6.34 13.49 -6.75
CA ILE A 128 -7.45 12.76 -6.14
C ILE A 128 -8.68 12.86 -7.03
N LYS A 129 -9.18 11.70 -7.43
CA LYS A 129 -10.45 11.53 -8.14
C LYS A 129 -11.46 10.85 -7.22
N TYR A 130 -12.72 10.89 -7.61
CA TYR A 130 -13.80 10.29 -6.84
C TYR A 130 -14.63 9.36 -7.74
N ARG A 131 -15.05 8.23 -7.15
CA ARG A 131 -15.97 7.29 -7.77
C ARG A 131 -17.09 6.93 -6.80
N THR A 132 -18.24 6.56 -7.32
CA THR A 132 -19.34 6.02 -6.51
C THR A 132 -19.22 4.49 -6.43
N SER A 133 -19.46 3.92 -5.26
CA SER A 133 -19.59 2.49 -5.07
C SER A 133 -20.49 2.22 -3.86
N ASN A 134 -21.56 1.46 -4.03
CA ASN A 134 -22.55 1.17 -3.00
C ASN A 134 -23.00 2.44 -2.24
N ASP A 135 -23.45 3.44 -2.99
CA ASP A 135 -23.92 4.75 -2.50
C ASP A 135 -22.91 5.56 -1.67
N LYS A 136 -21.64 5.20 -1.77
CA LYS A 136 -20.54 5.92 -1.11
C LYS A 136 -19.63 6.58 -2.14
N LEU A 137 -19.20 7.80 -1.82
CA LEU A 137 -18.17 8.51 -2.58
C LEU A 137 -16.80 8.05 -2.08
N ILE A 138 -16.03 7.42 -2.96
CA ILE A 138 -14.72 6.85 -2.64
C ILE A 138 -13.64 7.67 -3.33
N PRO A 139 -12.73 8.31 -2.59
CA PRO A 139 -11.57 8.96 -3.18
C PRO A 139 -10.56 7.92 -3.66
N TYR A 140 -9.91 8.18 -4.80
CA TYR A 140 -8.85 7.34 -5.33
C TYR A 140 -7.81 8.16 -6.09
N ILE A 141 -6.63 7.55 -6.32
CA ILE A 141 -5.56 8.08 -7.15
C ILE A 141 -5.33 7.08 -8.29
N GLU A 142 -5.21 7.57 -9.51
CA GLU A 142 -4.81 6.76 -10.65
C GLU A 142 -3.29 6.68 -10.74
N MET A 143 -2.79 5.48 -10.96
CA MET A 143 -1.41 5.23 -11.33
C MET A 143 -1.36 4.85 -12.81
N ASP A 144 -0.63 5.62 -13.59
CA ASP A 144 -0.45 5.36 -15.02
C ASP A 144 0.73 4.41 -15.22
N PHE A 145 0.42 3.14 -15.44
CA PHE A 145 1.43 2.12 -15.69
C PHE A 145 2.05 2.18 -17.09
N GLU A 146 1.43 2.89 -18.05
CA GLU A 146 2.01 3.04 -19.39
C GLU A 146 3.32 3.81 -19.36
N LYS A 147 3.44 4.77 -18.44
CA LYS A 147 4.67 5.52 -18.21
C LYS A 147 5.80 4.67 -17.62
N ILE A 148 5.48 3.53 -17.04
CA ILE A 148 6.44 2.69 -16.33
C ILE A 148 6.97 1.61 -17.25
N LYS A 149 6.12 0.74 -17.75
CA LYS A 149 6.42 -0.32 -18.75
C LYS A 149 5.13 -0.92 -19.31
N LYS A 150 5.12 -1.23 -20.60
CA LYS A 150 3.96 -1.75 -21.31
C LYS A 150 3.46 -3.14 -20.88
N ASN A 151 4.23 -3.92 -20.12
CA ASN A 151 3.91 -5.33 -19.82
C ASN A 151 3.87 -5.63 -18.33
N ILE A 152 3.28 -4.76 -17.52
CA ILE A 152 3.14 -4.97 -16.08
C ILE A 152 2.15 -6.09 -15.74
N VAL A 153 1.11 -6.27 -16.54
CA VAL A 153 0.14 -7.37 -16.37
C VAL A 153 0.72 -8.63 -17.02
N ARG A 154 0.87 -9.69 -16.23
CA ARG A 154 1.45 -10.97 -16.64
C ARG A 154 0.41 -12.05 -16.84
N LYS A 155 -0.68 -11.98 -16.10
CA LYS A 155 -1.66 -13.07 -16.05
C LYS A 155 -3.03 -12.52 -15.67
N ILE A 156 -4.06 -13.14 -16.22
CA ILE A 156 -5.44 -12.96 -15.78
C ILE A 156 -5.99 -14.36 -15.47
N LEU A 157 -6.51 -14.50 -14.25
CA LEU A 157 -7.17 -15.72 -13.78
C LEU A 157 -8.66 -15.45 -13.71
N ILE A 158 -9.42 -16.35 -14.27
CA ILE A 158 -10.89 -16.35 -14.18
C ILE A 158 -11.28 -17.13 -12.93
N GLY A 159 -12.14 -16.55 -12.11
CA GLY A 159 -12.59 -17.18 -10.88
C GLY A 159 -13.33 -18.50 -11.13
N PRO A 160 -13.26 -19.46 -10.19
CA PRO A 160 -13.76 -20.82 -10.38
C PRO A 160 -15.28 -20.91 -10.56
N LYS A 161 -16.01 -19.84 -10.27
CA LYS A 161 -17.47 -19.74 -10.45
C LYS A 161 -17.88 -18.70 -11.49
N ALA A 162 -16.92 -18.15 -12.23
CA ALA A 162 -17.23 -17.22 -13.30
C ALA A 162 -17.91 -17.97 -14.46
N LYS A 163 -18.99 -17.40 -14.98
CA LYS A 163 -19.61 -17.86 -16.22
C LYS A 163 -18.97 -17.08 -17.36
N VAL A 164 -18.33 -17.78 -18.26
CA VAL A 164 -17.81 -17.21 -19.52
C VAL A 164 -18.83 -17.57 -20.59
N GLU A 165 -19.53 -16.58 -21.09
CA GLU A 165 -20.35 -16.73 -22.32
C GLU A 165 -19.39 -16.53 -23.49
N ILE A 166 -19.27 -17.54 -24.37
CA ILE A 166 -18.45 -17.53 -25.59
C ILE A 166 -19.35 -17.17 -26.75
#